data_511821b0936e9a18e3e1a09c423a12c7
#
_entry.id   511821b0936e9a18e3e1a09c423a12c7
#
_cell.length_a   1.000
_cell.length_b   1.000
_cell.length_c   1.000
_cell.angle_alpha   90.00
_cell.angle_beta   90.00
_cell.angle_gamma   90.00
#
_symmetry.space_group_name_H-M   'P 1'
#
loop_
_entity.id
_entity.type
_entity.pdbx_description
1 polymer ?
#
loop_
_entity_poly.entity_id
_entity_poly.type
_entity_poly.pdbx_seq_one_letter_code
_entity_poly.pdbx_strand_id
1 'polypeptide(L)'
;MYQSIQQFADDWAQESSLTLNVLSALTDASLTQAVTETKGRKLGELAWHLTTSVTGMLAAGGVQVDGPAFNASMPNRAQEIADGYRKASDSAVAALKAQWTDAKLSETLQLFGRSMTYAGLLELVVRHQIHHRGQMTVLMRQAGLVPPGVYGPNEEETAAMRAGH
;
A
#
# COMPACT_ATOMS: atom_id res chain seq x y z
N MET A 1 6.33 -16.35 -6.66
CA MET A 1 6.28 -15.51 -7.89
C MET A 1 4.99 -15.83 -8.63
N TYR A 2 4.19 -14.82 -8.96
CA TYR A 2 2.89 -15.00 -9.61
C TYR A 2 3.03 -15.65 -10.99
N GLN A 3 2.18 -16.63 -11.26
CA GLN A 3 2.09 -17.32 -12.55
C GLN A 3 0.87 -16.87 -13.37
N SER A 4 -0.08 -16.19 -12.72
CA SER A 4 -1.23 -15.59 -13.39
C SER A 4 -1.58 -14.25 -12.75
N ILE A 5 -2.25 -13.39 -13.50
CA ILE A 5 -2.80 -12.12 -13.00
C ILE A 5 -3.87 -12.40 -11.92
N GLN A 6 -4.56 -13.54 -12.01
CA GLN A 6 -5.55 -13.91 -10.99
C GLN A 6 -4.89 -14.22 -9.64
N GLN A 7 -3.73 -14.89 -9.60
CA GLN A 7 -2.99 -15.11 -8.34
C GLN A 7 -2.59 -13.78 -7.68
N PHE A 8 -2.13 -12.81 -8.48
CA PHE A 8 -1.88 -11.46 -7.96
C PHE A 8 -3.17 -10.80 -7.46
N ALA A 9 -4.27 -10.93 -8.20
CA ALA A 9 -5.55 -10.32 -7.84
C ALA A 9 -6.07 -10.84 -6.50
N ASP A 10 -5.92 -12.14 -6.23
CA ASP A 10 -6.35 -12.77 -4.98
C ASP A 10 -5.51 -12.27 -3.80
N ASP A 11 -4.19 -12.18 -3.95
CA ASP A 11 -3.28 -11.66 -2.94
C ASP A 11 -3.48 -10.14 -2.74
N TRP A 12 -3.64 -9.38 -3.83
CA TRP A 12 -3.89 -7.95 -3.80
C TRP A 12 -5.19 -7.58 -3.10
N ALA A 13 -6.24 -8.37 -3.26
CA ALA A 13 -7.52 -8.14 -2.58
C ALA A 13 -7.36 -8.13 -1.05
N GLN A 14 -6.56 -9.05 -0.52
CA GLN A 14 -6.23 -9.10 0.91
C GLN A 14 -5.32 -7.93 1.30
N GLU A 15 -4.20 -7.75 0.61
CA GLU A 15 -3.17 -6.79 0.98
C GLU A 15 -3.65 -5.34 0.87
N SER A 16 -4.43 -5.02 -0.18
CA SER A 16 -5.00 -3.69 -0.34
C SER A 16 -6.04 -3.37 0.73
N SER A 17 -6.86 -4.35 1.12
CA SER A 17 -7.83 -4.19 2.21
C SER A 17 -7.12 -3.90 3.54
N LEU A 18 -6.07 -4.65 3.88
CA LEU A 18 -5.27 -4.42 5.08
C LEU A 18 -4.62 -3.03 5.09
N THR A 19 -4.12 -2.59 3.94
CA THR A 19 -3.56 -1.24 3.81
C THR A 19 -4.62 -0.17 3.95
N LEU A 20 -5.78 -0.35 3.33
CA LEU A 20 -6.89 0.60 3.43
C LEU A 20 -7.39 0.74 4.87
N ASN A 21 -7.45 -0.36 5.63
CA ASN A 21 -7.81 -0.32 7.05
C ASN A 21 -6.83 0.55 7.86
N VAL A 22 -5.53 0.41 7.61
CA VAL A 22 -4.50 1.24 8.27
C VAL A 22 -4.65 2.71 7.88
N LEU A 23 -4.84 3.01 6.59
CA LEU A 23 -5.04 4.39 6.11
C LEU A 23 -6.31 5.03 6.67
N SER A 24 -7.40 4.26 6.76
CA SER A 24 -8.68 4.73 7.29
C SER A 24 -8.67 5.01 8.80
N ALA A 25 -7.70 4.48 9.52
CA ALA A 25 -7.51 4.75 10.94
C ALA A 25 -6.64 5.99 11.24
N LEU A 26 -6.12 6.67 10.21
CA LEU A 26 -5.37 7.91 10.35
C LEU A 26 -6.31 9.08 10.66
N THR A 27 -5.78 10.06 11.38
CA THR A 27 -6.42 11.37 11.60
C THR A 27 -5.58 12.47 10.96
N ASP A 28 -6.19 13.61 10.65
CA ASP A 28 -5.45 14.75 10.08
C ASP A 28 -4.29 15.17 10.98
N ALA A 29 -4.50 15.17 12.32
CA ALA A 29 -3.48 15.48 13.30
C ALA A 29 -2.31 14.48 13.27
N SER A 30 -2.58 13.19 13.05
CA SER A 30 -1.55 12.15 13.02
C SER A 30 -0.62 12.24 11.82
N LEU A 31 -1.03 12.90 10.73
CA LEU A 31 -0.22 13.01 9.50
C LEU A 31 1.13 13.69 9.74
N THR A 32 1.23 14.50 10.80
CA THR A 32 2.47 15.21 11.14
C THR A 32 3.44 14.41 12.02
N GLN A 33 3.04 13.22 12.48
CA GLN A 33 3.89 12.36 13.31
C GLN A 33 5.16 11.99 12.56
N ALA A 34 6.31 12.36 13.11
CA ALA A 34 7.62 12.10 12.57
C ALA A 34 8.29 10.91 13.27
N VAL A 35 9.22 10.26 12.58
CA VAL A 35 10.09 9.21 13.18
C VAL A 35 11.04 9.83 14.20
N THR A 36 11.64 10.97 13.84
CA THR A 36 12.51 11.79 14.68
C THR A 36 12.18 13.27 14.44
N GLU A 37 12.66 14.17 15.32
CA GLU A 37 12.45 15.62 15.17
C GLU A 37 13.03 16.21 13.87
N THR A 38 14.12 15.62 13.35
CA THR A 38 14.90 16.24 12.27
C THR A 38 15.01 15.39 11.01
N LYS A 39 14.69 14.11 11.06
CA LYS A 39 14.92 13.18 9.93
C LYS A 39 13.81 12.12 9.84
N GLY A 40 13.66 11.59 8.64
CA GLY A 40 12.69 10.55 8.33
C GLY A 40 11.37 11.12 7.78
N ARG A 41 10.63 10.25 7.12
CA ARG A 41 9.31 10.61 6.60
C ARG A 41 8.30 10.70 7.74
N LYS A 42 7.39 11.66 7.64
CA LYS A 42 6.21 11.73 8.50
C LYS A 42 5.18 10.66 8.13
N LEU A 43 4.28 10.37 9.04
CA LEU A 43 3.21 9.38 8.82
C LEU A 43 2.37 9.69 7.58
N GLY A 44 1.97 10.96 7.38
CA GLY A 44 1.25 11.38 6.18
C GLY A 44 2.06 11.19 4.89
N GLU A 45 3.37 11.48 4.94
CA GLU A 45 4.26 11.29 3.79
C GLU A 45 4.43 9.80 3.42
N LEU A 46 4.49 8.91 4.42
CA LEU A 46 4.50 7.46 4.19
C LEU A 46 3.17 6.98 3.60
N ALA A 47 2.05 7.45 4.16
CA ALA A 47 0.72 7.12 3.69
C ALA A 47 0.51 7.56 2.23
N TRP A 48 0.94 8.78 1.89
CA TRP A 48 0.83 9.29 0.52
C TRP A 48 1.78 8.60 -0.44
N HIS A 49 3.02 8.34 -0.01
CA HIS A 49 3.98 7.56 -0.80
C HIS A 49 3.44 6.16 -1.11
N LEU A 50 2.85 5.49 -0.14
CA LEU A 50 2.24 4.18 -0.33
C LEU A 50 1.06 4.26 -1.30
N THR A 51 0.22 5.28 -1.19
CA THR A 51 -0.92 5.54 -2.08
C THR A 51 -0.49 5.74 -3.53
N THR A 52 0.44 6.66 -3.76
CA THR A 52 0.91 7.00 -5.12
C THR A 52 1.83 5.96 -5.73
N SER A 53 2.41 5.07 -4.91
CA SER A 53 3.25 3.97 -5.39
C SER A 53 2.44 2.91 -6.15
N VAL A 54 1.15 2.74 -5.88
CA VAL A 54 0.31 1.81 -6.64
C VAL A 54 0.29 2.21 -8.12
N THR A 55 -0.08 3.46 -8.39
CA THR A 55 -0.13 3.99 -9.77
C THR A 55 1.27 4.08 -10.37
N GLY A 56 2.26 4.56 -9.59
CA GLY A 56 3.63 4.79 -10.10
C GLY A 56 4.35 3.50 -10.48
N MET A 57 4.28 2.47 -9.65
CA MET A 57 4.97 1.21 -9.92
C MET A 57 4.31 0.44 -11.08
N LEU A 58 2.98 0.44 -11.16
CA LEU A 58 2.28 -0.20 -12.27
C LEU A 58 2.47 0.56 -13.57
N ALA A 59 2.52 1.91 -13.53
CA ALA A 59 2.87 2.71 -14.71
C ALA A 59 4.30 2.43 -15.21
N ALA A 60 5.25 2.16 -14.33
CA ALA A 60 6.60 1.73 -14.71
C ALA A 60 6.62 0.38 -15.46
N GLY A 61 5.62 -0.47 -15.24
CA GLY A 61 5.34 -1.67 -16.04
C GLY A 61 4.47 -1.42 -17.26
N GLY A 62 4.10 -0.17 -17.54
CA GLY A 62 3.27 0.20 -18.70
C GLY A 62 1.77 0.09 -18.44
N VAL A 63 1.31 -0.12 -17.20
CA VAL A 63 -0.12 -0.22 -16.85
C VAL A 63 -0.64 1.12 -16.35
N GLN A 64 -1.67 1.63 -17.01
CA GLN A 64 -2.37 2.83 -16.58
C GLN A 64 -3.46 2.47 -15.57
N VAL A 65 -3.30 2.95 -14.35
CA VAL A 65 -4.21 2.73 -13.22
C VAL A 65 -4.88 4.05 -12.86
N ASP A 66 -6.18 4.01 -12.56
CA ASP A 66 -6.92 5.19 -12.14
C ASP A 66 -6.65 5.50 -10.66
N GLY A 67 -6.11 6.68 -10.38
CA GLY A 67 -5.74 7.10 -9.04
C GLY A 67 -4.79 8.29 -9.04
N PRO A 68 -4.28 8.70 -7.86
CA PRO A 68 -3.33 9.80 -7.75
C PRO A 68 -2.04 9.50 -8.52
N ALA A 69 -1.55 10.49 -9.27
CA ALA A 69 -0.26 10.36 -9.96
C ALA A 69 0.89 10.22 -8.96
N PHE A 70 1.96 9.53 -9.36
CA PHE A 70 3.13 9.27 -8.49
C PHE A 70 3.75 10.56 -7.90
N ASN A 71 3.72 11.66 -8.65
CA ASN A 71 4.24 12.95 -8.25
C ASN A 71 3.16 13.94 -7.76
N ALA A 72 1.94 13.47 -7.48
CA ALA A 72 0.88 14.32 -6.98
C ALA A 72 1.21 14.84 -5.58
N SER A 73 0.85 16.10 -5.32
CA SER A 73 1.02 16.71 -4.00
C SER A 73 0.18 15.98 -2.95
N MET A 74 0.76 15.77 -1.77
CA MET A 74 0.05 15.15 -0.65
C MET A 74 -1.09 16.06 -0.17
N PRO A 75 -2.30 15.52 -0.01
CA PRO A 75 -3.40 16.27 0.59
C PRO A 75 -3.17 16.46 2.10
N ASN A 76 -3.87 17.43 2.68
CA ASN A 76 -3.77 17.73 4.11
C ASN A 76 -4.76 16.93 4.99
N ARG A 77 -5.59 16.10 4.38
CA ARG A 77 -6.63 15.32 5.05
C ARG A 77 -6.39 13.83 4.92
N ALA A 78 -6.45 13.12 6.04
CA ALA A 78 -6.27 11.67 6.08
C ALA A 78 -7.29 10.93 5.21
N GLN A 79 -8.54 11.40 5.20
CA GLN A 79 -9.59 10.80 4.38
C GLN A 79 -9.28 10.87 2.88
N GLU A 80 -8.71 11.98 2.40
CA GLU A 80 -8.34 12.13 0.97
C GLU A 80 -7.21 11.17 0.57
N ILE A 81 -6.29 10.87 1.50
CA ILE A 81 -5.24 9.86 1.28
C ILE A 81 -5.88 8.47 1.14
N ALA A 82 -6.78 8.11 2.06
CA ALA A 82 -7.47 6.82 2.04
C ALA A 82 -8.35 6.66 0.77
N ASP A 83 -9.04 7.70 0.36
CA ASP A 83 -9.87 7.69 -0.86
C ASP A 83 -9.01 7.57 -2.12
N GLY A 84 -7.87 8.28 -2.17
CA GLY A 84 -6.90 8.15 -3.24
C GLY A 84 -6.34 6.73 -3.35
N TYR A 85 -6.02 6.11 -2.21
CA TYR A 85 -5.57 4.73 -2.17
C TYR A 85 -6.66 3.76 -2.64
N ARG A 86 -7.89 3.90 -2.12
CA ARG A 86 -9.03 3.07 -2.54
C ARG A 86 -9.19 3.12 -4.05
N LYS A 87 -9.21 4.32 -4.64
CA LYS A 87 -9.34 4.49 -6.08
C LYS A 87 -8.25 3.76 -6.85
N ALA A 88 -6.98 3.91 -6.45
CA ALA A 88 -5.86 3.25 -7.11
C ALA A 88 -5.91 1.72 -6.94
N SER A 89 -6.16 1.23 -5.71
CA SER A 89 -6.17 -0.20 -5.43
C SER A 89 -7.33 -0.94 -6.11
N ASP A 90 -8.53 -0.34 -6.12
CA ASP A 90 -9.72 -0.95 -6.73
C ASP A 90 -9.58 -1.04 -8.26
N SER A 91 -8.94 -0.06 -8.90
CA SER A 91 -8.74 -0.07 -10.34
C SER A 91 -7.56 -0.93 -10.81
N ALA A 92 -6.60 -1.24 -9.95
CA ALA A 92 -5.33 -1.89 -10.32
C ALA A 92 -5.52 -3.24 -11.02
N VAL A 93 -6.35 -4.13 -10.46
CA VAL A 93 -6.58 -5.47 -11.02
C VAL A 93 -7.30 -5.41 -12.36
N ALA A 94 -8.32 -4.56 -12.49
CA ALA A 94 -9.05 -4.37 -13.74
C ALA A 94 -8.12 -3.82 -14.82
N ALA A 95 -7.27 -2.84 -14.47
CA ALA A 95 -6.29 -2.25 -15.38
C ALA A 95 -5.25 -3.29 -15.84
N LEU A 96 -4.74 -4.14 -14.94
CA LEU A 96 -3.83 -5.22 -15.28
C LEU A 96 -4.48 -6.23 -16.25
N LYS A 97 -5.69 -6.70 -15.95
CA LYS A 97 -6.42 -7.65 -16.80
C LYS A 97 -6.76 -7.08 -18.19
N ALA A 98 -6.96 -5.78 -18.30
CA ALA A 98 -7.23 -5.11 -19.58
C ALA A 98 -5.98 -4.91 -20.44
N GLN A 99 -4.80 -4.79 -19.83
CA GLN A 99 -3.58 -4.35 -20.50
C GLN A 99 -2.50 -5.46 -20.58
N TRP A 100 -2.59 -6.51 -19.76
CA TRP A 100 -1.66 -7.63 -19.75
C TRP A 100 -2.36 -8.98 -19.95
N THR A 101 -1.59 -9.96 -20.39
CA THR A 101 -1.93 -11.39 -20.35
C THR A 101 -0.99 -12.09 -19.36
N ASP A 102 -1.33 -13.31 -18.93
CA ASP A 102 -0.47 -14.10 -18.04
C ASP A 102 0.92 -14.35 -18.64
N ALA A 103 1.01 -14.47 -19.98
CA ALA A 103 2.30 -14.62 -20.67
C ALA A 103 3.25 -13.45 -20.40
N LYS A 104 2.70 -12.23 -20.22
CA LYS A 104 3.48 -11.04 -19.89
C LYS A 104 4.30 -11.20 -18.61
N LEU A 105 3.82 -11.96 -17.65
CA LEU A 105 4.45 -12.12 -16.33
C LEU A 105 5.85 -12.72 -16.40
N SER A 106 6.16 -13.52 -17.41
CA SER A 106 7.49 -14.11 -17.63
C SER A 106 8.46 -13.21 -18.40
N GLU A 107 7.97 -12.17 -19.05
CA GLU A 107 8.82 -11.20 -19.73
C GLU A 107 9.62 -10.36 -18.73
N THR A 108 10.71 -9.76 -19.19
CA THR A 108 11.59 -8.93 -18.37
C THR A 108 11.46 -7.45 -18.71
N LEU A 109 11.62 -6.62 -17.69
CA LEU A 109 11.75 -5.18 -17.81
C LEU A 109 12.97 -4.69 -17.03
N GLN A 110 13.46 -3.49 -17.41
CA GLN A 110 14.50 -2.78 -16.66
C GLN A 110 13.84 -1.76 -15.75
N LEU A 111 14.04 -1.88 -14.46
CA LEU A 111 13.47 -0.97 -13.48
C LEU A 111 14.47 -0.71 -12.34
N PHE A 112 14.68 0.54 -11.96
CA PHE A 112 15.61 0.96 -10.92
C PHE A 112 17.04 0.42 -11.14
N GLY A 113 17.49 0.35 -12.40
CA GLY A 113 18.82 -0.17 -12.78
C GLY A 113 18.97 -1.68 -12.64
N ARG A 114 17.88 -2.42 -12.50
CA ARG A 114 17.86 -3.88 -12.37
C ARG A 114 16.91 -4.51 -13.39
N SER A 115 17.29 -5.71 -13.85
CA SER A 115 16.38 -6.56 -14.64
C SER A 115 15.49 -7.34 -13.69
N MET A 116 14.20 -7.34 -13.95
CA MET A 116 13.23 -8.16 -13.23
C MET A 116 12.13 -8.63 -14.18
N THR A 117 11.38 -9.65 -13.79
CA THR A 117 10.18 -10.05 -14.55
C THR A 117 8.99 -9.17 -14.18
N TYR A 118 7.97 -9.13 -15.05
CA TYR A 118 6.71 -8.47 -14.72
C TYR A 118 6.02 -9.11 -13.49
N ALA A 119 6.14 -10.42 -13.30
CA ALA A 119 5.72 -11.07 -12.05
C ALA A 119 6.51 -10.52 -10.84
N GLY A 120 7.80 -10.29 -11.00
CA GLY A 120 8.66 -9.67 -9.97
C GLY A 120 8.25 -8.23 -9.65
N LEU A 121 7.78 -7.46 -10.64
CA LEU A 121 7.21 -6.13 -10.41
C LEU A 121 5.93 -6.22 -9.55
N LEU A 122 5.03 -7.14 -9.84
CA LEU A 122 3.82 -7.31 -9.02
C LEU A 122 4.14 -7.73 -7.57
N GLU A 123 5.11 -8.63 -7.39
CA GLU A 123 5.61 -8.95 -6.05
C GLU A 123 6.21 -7.73 -5.35
N LEU A 124 6.95 -6.90 -6.08
CA LEU A 124 7.52 -5.67 -5.52
C LEU A 124 6.42 -4.70 -5.07
N VAL A 125 5.33 -4.56 -5.84
CA VAL A 125 4.18 -3.73 -5.45
C VAL A 125 3.62 -4.21 -4.10
N VAL A 126 3.37 -5.50 -3.93
CA VAL A 126 2.85 -6.06 -2.67
C VAL A 126 3.84 -5.89 -1.52
N ARG A 127 5.11 -6.26 -1.71
CA ARG A 127 6.16 -6.12 -0.68
C ARG A 127 6.36 -4.67 -0.25
N HIS A 128 6.24 -3.74 -1.18
CA HIS A 128 6.33 -2.30 -0.90
C HIS A 128 5.16 -1.84 -0.01
N GLN A 129 3.93 -2.34 -0.27
CA GLN A 129 2.78 -2.10 0.60
C GLN A 129 3.03 -2.63 2.02
N ILE A 130 3.46 -3.88 2.14
CA ILE A 130 3.75 -4.54 3.42
C ILE A 130 4.81 -3.75 4.21
N HIS A 131 5.90 -3.37 3.55
CA HIS A 131 7.01 -2.64 4.18
C HIS A 131 6.56 -1.30 4.76
N HIS A 132 5.90 -0.46 3.98
CA HIS A 132 5.50 0.87 4.44
C HIS A 132 4.31 0.81 5.41
N ARG A 133 3.38 -0.13 5.24
CA ARG A 133 2.31 -0.37 6.20
C ARG A 133 2.86 -0.73 7.58
N GLY A 134 3.89 -1.60 7.65
CA GLY A 134 4.57 -1.90 8.92
C GLY A 134 5.19 -0.67 9.58
N GLN A 135 5.84 0.21 8.81
CA GLN A 135 6.37 1.47 9.33
C GLN A 135 5.26 2.40 9.86
N MET A 136 4.13 2.47 9.15
CA MET A 136 2.99 3.30 9.54
C MET A 136 2.38 2.86 10.87
N THR A 137 2.25 1.55 11.13
CA THR A 137 1.67 1.06 12.40
C THR A 137 2.48 1.51 13.61
N VAL A 138 3.81 1.56 13.50
CA VAL A 138 4.69 2.09 14.56
C VAL A 138 4.45 3.59 14.77
N LEU A 139 4.42 4.38 13.69
CA LEU A 139 4.17 5.83 13.78
C LEU A 139 2.76 6.14 14.29
N MET A 140 1.77 5.32 13.98
CA MET A 140 0.41 5.44 14.52
C MET A 140 0.42 5.30 16.05
N ARG A 141 1.14 4.31 16.60
CA ARG A 141 1.29 4.16 18.06
C ARG A 141 1.96 5.39 18.68
N GLN A 142 3.00 5.92 18.05
CA GLN A 142 3.67 7.13 18.51
C GLN A 142 2.76 8.38 18.46
N ALA A 143 1.81 8.40 17.51
CA ALA A 143 0.79 9.44 17.40
C ALA A 143 -0.39 9.24 18.36
N GLY A 144 -0.36 8.21 19.22
CA GLY A 144 -1.45 7.89 20.16
C GLY A 144 -2.65 7.20 19.50
N LEU A 145 -2.52 6.70 18.27
CA LEU A 145 -3.56 5.93 17.59
C LEU A 145 -3.42 4.44 17.91
N VAL A 146 -4.54 3.73 17.80
CA VAL A 146 -4.59 2.26 17.81
C VAL A 146 -4.59 1.79 16.36
N PRO A 147 -3.47 1.23 15.84
CA PRO A 147 -3.47 0.66 14.49
C PRO A 147 -4.32 -0.61 14.47
N PRO A 148 -5.10 -0.87 13.41
CA PRO A 148 -5.84 -2.12 13.26
C PRO A 148 -4.90 -3.32 13.19
N GLY A 149 -5.38 -4.51 13.55
CA GLY A 149 -4.68 -5.76 13.28
C GLY A 149 -4.41 -5.92 11.77
N VAL A 150 -3.26 -6.51 11.41
CA VAL A 150 -2.85 -6.69 10.00
C VAL A 150 -2.85 -8.17 9.63
N TYR A 151 -1.86 -8.94 10.06
CA TYR A 151 -1.82 -10.40 9.84
C TYR A 151 -2.21 -11.19 11.10
N GLY A 152 -2.69 -10.48 12.08
CA GLY A 152 -3.15 -11.00 13.36
C GLY A 152 -3.72 -9.85 14.19
N PRO A 153 -4.32 -10.14 15.35
CA PRO A 153 -4.91 -9.12 16.20
C PRO A 153 -3.84 -8.15 16.73
N ASN A 154 -4.22 -6.90 16.91
CA ASN A 154 -3.42 -5.93 17.65
C ASN A 154 -3.44 -6.24 19.18
N GLU A 155 -2.78 -5.43 19.97
CA GLU A 155 -2.68 -5.61 21.41
C GLU A 155 -4.06 -5.53 22.10
N GLU A 156 -4.87 -4.56 21.73
CA GLU A 156 -6.21 -4.33 22.26
C GLU A 156 -7.18 -5.46 21.87
N GLU A 157 -7.15 -5.88 20.60
CA GLU A 157 -7.93 -7.01 20.10
C GLU A 157 -7.52 -8.31 20.83
N THR A 158 -6.22 -8.52 21.05
CA THR A 158 -5.68 -9.67 21.79
C THR A 158 -6.15 -9.64 23.24
N ALA A 159 -6.13 -8.48 23.87
CA ALA A 159 -6.61 -8.32 25.26
C ALA A 159 -8.11 -8.62 25.36
N ALA A 160 -8.91 -8.11 24.41
CA ALA A 160 -10.35 -8.38 24.35
C ALA A 160 -10.67 -9.88 24.16
N MET A 161 -9.94 -10.57 23.29
CA MET A 161 -10.08 -12.01 23.08
C MET A 161 -9.80 -12.82 24.34
N ARG A 162 -8.78 -12.41 25.13
CA ARG A 162 -8.44 -13.08 26.40
C ARG A 162 -9.43 -12.81 27.53
N ALA A 163 -10.07 -11.64 27.52
CA ALA A 163 -11.06 -11.27 28.53
C ALA A 163 -12.43 -11.93 28.29
N GLY A 164 -12.72 -12.38 27.06
CA GLY A 164 -13.95 -13.07 26.68
C GLY A 164 -13.92 -14.59 26.87
N HIS A 165 -12.84 -15.13 27.39
CA HIS A 165 -12.65 -16.53 27.79
C HIS A 165 -12.45 -16.64 29.30
#